data_b61884424509bbc18d3f14e48c64de5c
#
_entry.id   b61884424509bbc18d3f14e48c64de5c
#
_cell.length_a   1.000
_cell.length_b   1.000
_cell.length_c   1.000
_cell.angle_alpha   90.00
_cell.angle_beta   90.00
_cell.angle_gamma   90.00
#
_symmetry.space_group_name_H-M   'P 1'
#
loop_
_entity.id
_entity.type
_entity.pdbx_description
1 polymer ?
#
loop_
_entity_poly.entity_id
_entity_poly.type
_entity_poly.pdbx_seq_one_letter_code
_entity_poly.pdbx_strand_id
1 'polypeptide(L)'
;RLQKGFGQVSNEVMRNPELSLKDKGLYAYLCTFAGSETNELIVSVYRMADECGTSPSSIKRSIDTLVSMGIIDRLFMGKGNTRKTIILK
;
A
#
# COMPACT_ATOMS: atom_id res chain seq x y z
N ARG A 1 -19.54 14.72 4.84
CA ARG A 1 -19.27 14.09 4.58
C ARG A 1 -18.43 13.49 4.36
N LEU A 2 -18.16 13.16 4.30
CA LEU A 2 -17.24 12.81 3.95
C LEU A 2 -16.44 11.83 4.48
N GLN A 3 -16.62 11.20 5.42
CA GLN A 3 -15.84 10.31 6.08
C GLN A 3 -15.56 9.06 5.37
N LYS A 4 -16.50 8.56 4.61
CA LYS A 4 -16.21 7.43 3.80
C LYS A 4 -15.43 7.88 2.64
N GLY A 5 -14.46 7.28 2.21
CA GLY A 5 -13.69 7.67 1.07
C GLY A 5 -12.47 8.48 1.40
N PHE A 6 -12.17 8.63 2.68
CA PHE A 6 -10.95 9.29 3.08
C PHE A 6 -9.95 8.31 3.59
N GLY A 7 -8.71 8.46 3.18
CA GLY A 7 -7.56 7.87 3.81
C GLY A 7 -6.61 8.98 4.16
N GLN A 8 -5.67 8.71 5.05
CA GLN A 8 -4.65 9.68 5.42
C GLN A 8 -3.30 9.17 4.96
N VAL A 9 -2.50 10.06 4.39
CA VAL A 9 -1.18 9.72 3.90
C VAL A 9 -0.15 10.57 4.64
N SER A 10 1.04 9.99 4.79
CA SER A 10 2.14 10.73 5.39
C SER A 10 2.67 11.74 4.38
N ASN A 11 2.76 12.99 4.79
CA ASN A 11 3.36 14.00 3.93
C ASN A 11 4.81 13.67 3.63
N GLU A 12 5.52 13.13 4.60
CA GLU A 12 6.92 12.77 4.41
C GLU A 12 7.08 11.75 3.29
N VAL A 13 6.23 10.73 3.27
CA VAL A 13 6.27 9.72 2.23
C VAL A 13 5.90 10.31 0.89
N MET A 14 4.84 11.09 0.85
CA MET A 14 4.34 11.64 -0.42
C MET A 14 5.30 12.66 -1.02
N ARG A 15 6.13 13.27 -0.21
CA ARG A 15 7.08 14.28 -0.70
C ARG A 15 8.49 13.76 -0.82
N ASN A 16 8.69 12.46 -0.64
CA ASN A 16 10.01 11.86 -0.74
C ASN A 16 10.43 11.75 -2.21
N PRO A 17 11.49 12.46 -2.62
CA PRO A 17 11.90 12.44 -4.04
C PRO A 17 12.49 11.12 -4.48
N GLU A 18 12.78 10.22 -3.55
CA GLU A 18 13.32 8.92 -3.93
C GLU A 18 12.23 7.93 -4.30
N LEU A 19 10.97 8.30 -4.12
CA LEU A 19 9.85 7.47 -4.53
C LEU A 19 9.30 7.96 -5.86
N SER A 20 9.05 7.04 -6.77
CA SER A 20 8.41 7.40 -8.03
C SER A 20 6.95 7.72 -7.80
N LEU A 21 6.33 8.35 -8.78
CA LEU A 21 4.91 8.63 -8.71
C LEU A 21 4.11 7.34 -8.58
N LYS A 22 4.56 6.29 -9.25
CA LYS A 22 3.91 5.00 -9.19
C LYS A 22 3.95 4.42 -7.76
N ASP A 23 5.09 4.53 -7.11
CA ASP A 23 5.24 4.02 -5.74
C ASP A 23 4.39 4.84 -4.78
N LYS A 24 4.36 6.15 -4.95
CA LYS A 24 3.53 7.02 -4.12
C LYS A 24 2.05 6.72 -4.33
N GLY A 25 1.68 6.43 -5.58
CA GLY A 25 0.31 6.08 -5.89
C GLY A 25 -0.12 4.82 -5.18
N LEU A 26 0.73 3.80 -5.18
CA LEU A 26 0.40 2.57 -4.47
C LEU A 26 0.30 2.81 -2.97
N TYR A 27 1.24 3.56 -2.42
CA TYR A 27 1.21 3.87 -0.98
C TYR A 27 -0.11 4.56 -0.62
N ALA A 28 -0.50 5.58 -1.38
CA ALA A 28 -1.74 6.29 -1.10
C ALA A 28 -2.95 5.37 -1.23
N TYR A 29 -2.94 4.50 -2.24
CA TYR A 29 -4.00 3.54 -2.42
C TYR A 29 -4.12 2.62 -1.20
N LEU A 30 -2.99 2.10 -0.72
CA LEU A 30 -3.01 1.23 0.45
C LEU A 30 -3.55 1.95 1.67
N CYS A 31 -3.26 3.24 1.80
CA CYS A 31 -3.75 4.00 2.94
C CYS A 31 -5.27 4.10 2.95
N THR A 32 -5.93 3.92 1.81
CA THR A 32 -7.39 3.97 1.79
C THR A 32 -8.03 2.79 2.51
N PHE A 33 -7.27 1.71 2.73
CA PHE A 33 -7.79 0.54 3.43
C PHE A 33 -7.50 0.57 4.93
N ALA A 34 -6.59 1.42 5.37
CA ALA A 34 -6.23 1.49 6.78
C ALA A 34 -7.29 2.24 7.55
N GLY A 35 -7.73 1.65 8.64
CA GLY A 35 -8.69 2.33 9.50
C GLY A 35 -8.00 3.26 10.46
N SER A 36 -8.79 3.95 11.26
CA SER A 36 -8.25 4.87 12.26
C SER A 36 -7.56 4.11 13.39
N GLU A 37 -7.90 2.84 13.55
CA GLU A 37 -7.39 2.05 14.66
C GLU A 37 -6.41 0.98 14.25
N THR A 38 -6.22 0.78 12.95
CA THR A 38 -5.31 -0.24 12.49
C THR A 38 -4.64 0.20 11.20
N ASN A 39 -3.39 -0.20 11.07
CA ASN A 39 -2.62 0.06 9.86
C ASN A 39 -2.50 -1.20 9.01
N GLU A 40 -3.27 -2.23 9.32
CA GLU A 40 -3.15 -3.52 8.67
C GLU A 40 -4.26 -3.71 7.65
N LEU A 41 -3.90 -4.31 6.53
CA LEU A 41 -4.88 -4.60 5.50
C LEU A 41 -4.53 -5.90 4.79
N ILE A 42 -5.55 -6.57 4.26
CA ILE A 42 -5.36 -7.78 3.49
C ILE A 42 -6.04 -7.57 2.16
N VAL A 43 -5.24 -7.30 1.14
CA VAL A 43 -5.73 -7.05 -0.21
C VAL A 43 -4.81 -7.78 -1.17
N SER A 44 -5.37 -8.50 -2.11
CA SER A 44 -4.57 -9.25 -3.07
C SER A 44 -3.88 -8.31 -4.05
N VAL A 45 -2.73 -8.76 -4.56
CA VAL A 45 -2.00 -8.01 -5.57
C VAL A 45 -2.86 -7.83 -6.82
N TYR A 46 -3.68 -8.82 -7.14
CA TYR A 46 -4.51 -8.73 -8.35
C TYR A 46 -5.58 -7.67 -8.20
N ARG A 47 -6.17 -7.55 -7.02
CA ARG A 47 -7.12 -6.48 -6.77
C ARG A 47 -6.43 -5.12 -6.82
N MET A 48 -5.24 -5.02 -6.23
CA MET A 48 -4.47 -3.78 -6.27
C MET A 48 -4.21 -3.37 -7.71
N ALA A 49 -3.78 -4.32 -8.53
CA ALA A 49 -3.47 -4.02 -9.92
C ALA A 49 -4.71 -3.57 -10.68
N ASP A 50 -5.83 -4.22 -10.41
CA ASP A 50 -7.07 -3.88 -11.08
C ASP A 50 -7.53 -2.47 -10.71
N GLU A 51 -7.53 -2.17 -9.43
CA GLU A 51 -8.02 -0.88 -8.96
C GLU A 51 -7.05 0.26 -9.26
N CYS A 52 -5.76 -0.04 -9.36
CA CYS A 52 -4.77 0.97 -9.70
C CYS A 52 -4.56 1.12 -11.20
N GLY A 53 -5.21 0.26 -12.00
CA GLY A 53 -5.08 0.36 -13.45
C GLY A 53 -3.71 -0.03 -13.96
N THR A 54 -3.09 -1.04 -13.35
CA THR A 54 -1.75 -1.45 -13.75
C THR A 54 -1.66 -2.98 -13.69
N SER A 55 -0.46 -3.52 -13.92
CA SER A 55 -0.25 -4.96 -13.91
C SER A 55 0.19 -5.45 -12.54
N PRO A 56 -0.05 -6.73 -12.22
CA PRO A 56 0.46 -7.28 -10.96
C PRO A 56 1.98 -7.16 -10.82
N SER A 57 2.70 -7.26 -11.92
CA SER A 57 4.17 -7.11 -11.87
C SER A 57 4.57 -5.73 -11.40
N SER A 58 3.88 -4.70 -11.88
CA SER A 58 4.15 -3.33 -11.46
C SER A 58 3.84 -3.16 -9.98
N ILE A 59 2.73 -3.75 -9.52
CA ILE A 59 2.37 -3.68 -8.11
C ILE A 59 3.45 -4.34 -7.25
N LYS A 60 3.89 -5.53 -7.64
CA LYS A 60 4.91 -6.23 -6.85
C LYS A 60 6.21 -5.43 -6.76
N ARG A 61 6.58 -4.78 -7.86
CA ARG A 61 7.78 -3.99 -7.88
C ARG A 61 7.68 -2.78 -6.94
N SER A 62 6.53 -2.11 -6.96
CA SER A 62 6.32 -0.97 -6.07
C SER A 62 6.26 -1.43 -4.61
N ILE A 63 5.64 -2.59 -4.35
CA ILE A 63 5.61 -3.14 -3.00
C ILE A 63 7.05 -3.37 -2.51
N ASP A 64 7.89 -3.97 -3.34
CA ASP A 64 9.27 -4.21 -2.94
C ASP A 64 10.00 -2.91 -2.60
N THR A 65 9.77 -1.86 -3.37
CA THR A 65 10.38 -0.57 -3.09
C THR A 65 9.88 -0.03 -1.75
N LEU A 66 8.57 -0.07 -1.52
CA LEU A 66 8.02 0.45 -0.27
C LEU A 66 8.49 -0.34 0.95
N VAL A 67 8.62 -1.66 0.79
CA VAL A 67 9.13 -2.49 1.89
C VAL A 67 10.60 -2.17 2.16
N SER A 68 11.39 -2.03 1.11
CA SER A 68 12.82 -1.77 1.28
C SER A 68 13.09 -0.42 1.92
N MET A 69 12.18 0.53 1.78
CA MET A 69 12.32 1.84 2.37
C MET A 69 11.68 1.96 3.75
N GLY A 70 11.13 0.85 4.27
CA GLY A 70 10.53 0.85 5.59
C GLY A 70 9.20 1.56 5.69
N ILE A 71 8.53 1.76 4.56
CA ILE A 71 7.26 2.47 4.54
C ILE A 71 6.11 1.51 4.84
N ILE A 72 6.19 0.29 4.33
CA ILE A 72 5.22 -0.74 4.63
C ILE A 72 5.95 -2.02 4.97
N ASP A 73 5.21 -2.99 5.49
CA ASP A 73 5.73 -4.34 5.70
C ASP A 73 4.70 -5.33 5.16
N ARG A 74 5.16 -6.52 4.81
CA ARG A 74 4.30 -7.57 4.28
C ARG A 74 4.56 -8.84 5.03
N LEU A 75 3.51 -9.40 5.63
CA LEU A 75 3.63 -10.61 6.40
C LEU A 75 2.89 -11.74 5.72
N PHE A 76 3.52 -12.91 5.70
CA PHE A 76 2.88 -14.11 5.18
C PHE A 76 1.91 -14.63 6.24
N MET A 77 0.68 -14.88 5.81
CA MET A 77 -0.38 -15.25 6.76
C MET A 77 -0.44 -16.76 7.01
N GLY A 78 0.50 -17.49 6.52
CA GLY A 78 0.62 -18.89 6.84
C GLY A 78 0.12 -19.82 5.77
N LYS A 79 -1.09 -19.68 5.32
CA LYS A 79 -1.61 -20.61 4.33
C LYS A 79 -1.81 -19.93 2.99
N GLY A 80 -1.48 -20.65 1.94
CA GLY A 80 -1.66 -20.16 0.60
C GLY A 80 -0.79 -18.96 0.33
N ASN A 81 -1.32 -18.02 -0.44
CA ASN A 81 -0.58 -16.82 -0.83
C ASN A 81 -1.08 -15.57 -0.16
N THR A 82 -1.81 -15.73 0.92
CA THR A 82 -2.37 -14.59 1.62
C THR A 82 -1.28 -13.82 2.33
N ARG A 83 -1.28 -12.52 2.16
CA ARG A 83 -0.32 -11.64 2.80
C ARG A 83 -1.04 -10.48 3.47
N LYS A 84 -0.53 -10.11 4.63
CA LYS A 84 -1.01 -8.93 5.33
C LYS A 84 -0.04 -7.79 5.06
N THR A 85 -0.57 -6.63 4.74
CA THR A 85 0.23 -5.42 4.55
C THR A 85 0.06 -4.55 5.78
N ILE A 86 1.18 -4.05 6.28
CA ILE A 86 1.17 -3.16 7.44
C ILE A 86 1.78 -1.84 7.02
N ILE A 87 1.06 -0.76 7.22
CA ILE A 87 1.55 0.56 6.89
C ILE A 87 2.33 1.08 8.09
N LEU A 88 3.63 1.31 7.89
CA LEU A 88 4.51 1.74 8.97
C LEU A 88 4.63 3.25 9.05
N LYS A 89 4.40 3.92 7.97
CA LYS A 89 4.45 5.38 7.90
C LYS A 89 3.24 5.91 7.13
#